data_30279c29cd94f9e49c36eb77d1a8bc01
#
_entry.id   30279c29cd94f9e49c36eb77d1a8bc01
#
_cell.length_a   1.000
_cell.length_b   1.000
_cell.length_c   1.000
_cell.angle_alpha   90.00
_cell.angle_beta   90.00
_cell.angle_gamma   90.00
#
_symmetry.space_group_name_H-M   'P 1'
#
loop_
_entity.id
_entity.type
_entity.pdbx_description
1 polymer ?
#
loop_
_entity_poly.entity_id
_entity_poly.type
_entity_poly.pdbx_seq_one_letter_code
_entity_poly.pdbx_strand_id
1 'polypeptide(L)'
;MGRPGVRIPATDLAAHPRVSGGCPAAHHVLMDPSAVRAHRQVTALAQADLPLDELGAELSVALGGVVPHEGYCLIGFDPISGLRTFQTDRNTLVGSPARLVRNETLEHDLHRFTDLARQPSPVGTLGGGALGEDRSPRLHEILVEQGFSRELRLALRDRATLWGALVLLRERGRPPFTAEQAVAATAIAPPLTQAVRQVSVRLRGQPPPPLPPGVVIVGPDDTAEAISTQAAAWFSDFAAAEQPLPYVVLQAAAAARTGLGAGADQLARIRTRSGRWLGLAACPLDSDHVAVVVQPATTDQLLPALAAWYEFTPRQLDVLHLLLQGHSIKQIARRLELSPHTVEDHLKTLYRKTRTNSHQELIAALR
;
A
#
# COMPACT_ATOMS: atom_id res chain seq x y z
N MET A 1 -37.20 -55.79 27.00
CA MET A 1 -38.12 -54.62 26.98
C MET A 1 -37.73 -53.75 25.79
N GLY A 2 -38.51 -53.91 24.70
CA GLY A 2 -38.23 -53.33 23.41
C GLY A 2 -38.72 -51.88 23.30
N ARG A 3 -37.97 -51.09 22.53
CA ARG A 3 -38.41 -49.78 22.06
C ARG A 3 -39.21 -49.93 20.76
N PRO A 4 -40.31 -49.21 20.56
CA PRO A 4 -41.09 -49.29 19.34
C PRO A 4 -40.49 -48.44 18.20
N GLY A 5 -40.46 -49.02 17.01
CA GLY A 5 -40.04 -48.36 15.78
C GLY A 5 -41.11 -47.40 15.27
N VAL A 6 -40.68 -46.22 14.84
CA VAL A 6 -41.52 -45.25 14.12
C VAL A 6 -41.39 -45.54 12.61
N ARG A 7 -42.51 -45.92 11.99
CA ARG A 7 -42.68 -46.01 10.52
C ARG A 7 -42.94 -44.63 9.97
N ILE A 8 -42.15 -44.26 8.95
CA ILE A 8 -42.42 -43.09 8.12
C ILE A 8 -43.18 -43.55 6.87
N PRO A 9 -44.32 -42.92 6.50
CA PRO A 9 -45.05 -43.29 5.30
C PRO A 9 -44.39 -42.70 4.05
N ALA A 10 -44.35 -43.50 2.99
CA ALA A 10 -43.98 -43.09 1.65
C ALA A 10 -45.06 -42.16 1.05
N THR A 11 -44.71 -40.99 0.62
CA THR A 11 -45.57 -40.09 -0.15
C THR A 11 -44.89 -39.69 -1.45
N ASP A 12 -45.54 -40.09 -2.51
CA ASP A 12 -45.60 -39.58 -3.89
C ASP A 12 -44.44 -38.76 -4.50
N LEU A 13 -43.86 -39.39 -5.52
CA LEU A 13 -43.11 -38.72 -6.56
C LEU A 13 -44.04 -37.88 -7.45
N ALA A 14 -44.13 -36.58 -7.22
CA ALA A 14 -44.73 -35.65 -8.15
C ALA A 14 -43.63 -35.00 -9.00
N ALA A 15 -43.87 -34.96 -10.30
CA ALA A 15 -43.01 -34.56 -11.38
C ALA A 15 -42.34 -33.19 -11.19
N HIS A 16 -40.98 -33.15 -11.26
CA HIS A 16 -40.25 -31.90 -11.42
C HIS A 16 -40.29 -31.43 -12.88
N PRO A 17 -40.63 -30.17 -13.17
CA PRO A 17 -40.46 -29.60 -14.49
C PRO A 17 -38.97 -29.50 -14.84
N ARG A 18 -38.58 -29.97 -16.00
CA ARG A 18 -37.25 -29.80 -16.57
C ARG A 18 -36.96 -28.30 -16.74
N VAL A 19 -36.13 -27.74 -15.88
CA VAL A 19 -35.52 -26.42 -16.11
C VAL A 19 -34.46 -26.64 -17.18
N SER A 20 -34.75 -26.12 -18.38
CA SER A 20 -33.79 -25.99 -19.46
C SER A 20 -32.61 -25.14 -18.98
N GLY A 21 -31.45 -25.79 -18.80
CA GLY A 21 -30.19 -25.12 -18.49
C GLY A 21 -29.75 -24.22 -19.65
N GLY A 22 -30.18 -22.98 -19.62
CA GLY A 22 -29.52 -21.92 -20.36
C GLY A 22 -28.20 -21.63 -19.65
N CYS A 23 -27.09 -21.95 -20.29
CA CYS A 23 -25.76 -21.46 -19.92
C CYS A 23 -25.86 -19.93 -19.75
N PRO A 24 -25.48 -19.34 -18.62
CA PRO A 24 -25.45 -17.88 -18.52
C PRO A 24 -24.41 -17.41 -19.55
N ALA A 25 -24.92 -16.76 -20.60
CA ALA A 25 -24.09 -16.07 -21.58
C ALA A 25 -23.10 -15.19 -20.81
N ALA A 26 -21.81 -15.41 -21.01
CA ALA A 26 -20.77 -14.54 -20.56
C ALA A 26 -21.11 -13.15 -21.11
N HIS A 27 -21.63 -12.28 -20.27
CA HIS A 27 -21.76 -10.86 -20.58
C HIS A 27 -20.34 -10.35 -20.79
N HIS A 28 -19.91 -10.31 -22.05
CA HIS A 28 -18.89 -9.39 -22.51
C HIS A 28 -19.43 -8.00 -22.16
N VAL A 29 -19.09 -7.50 -20.98
CA VAL A 29 -19.19 -6.09 -20.67
C VAL A 29 -18.25 -5.42 -21.67
N LEU A 30 -18.82 -4.87 -22.73
CA LEU A 30 -18.11 -3.98 -23.65
C LEU A 30 -17.61 -2.83 -22.78
N MET A 31 -16.34 -2.87 -22.41
CA MET A 31 -15.74 -1.77 -21.63
C MET A 31 -15.89 -0.50 -22.49
N ASP A 32 -16.39 0.55 -21.86
CA ASP A 32 -16.46 1.88 -22.46
C ASP A 32 -15.11 2.22 -23.11
N PRO A 33 -15.06 2.72 -24.34
CA PRO A 33 -13.84 3.12 -25.02
C PRO A 33 -12.94 4.04 -24.18
N SER A 34 -13.55 4.88 -23.34
CA SER A 34 -12.85 5.76 -22.38
C SER A 34 -12.11 4.94 -21.31
N ALA A 35 -12.74 3.90 -20.77
CA ALA A 35 -12.12 3.00 -19.77
C ALA A 35 -10.97 2.21 -20.35
N VAL A 36 -11.10 1.75 -21.60
CA VAL A 36 -10.01 1.06 -22.35
C VAL A 36 -8.83 2.01 -22.57
N ARG A 37 -9.11 3.27 -22.92
CA ARG A 37 -8.08 4.30 -23.10
C ARG A 37 -7.35 4.58 -21.78
N ALA A 38 -8.09 4.82 -20.70
CA ALA A 38 -7.53 5.07 -19.37
C ALA A 38 -6.66 3.89 -18.92
N HIS A 39 -7.13 2.65 -19.10
CA HIS A 39 -6.34 1.46 -18.77
C HIS A 39 -5.01 1.41 -19.52
N ARG A 40 -5.00 1.69 -20.84
CA ARG A 40 -3.77 1.74 -21.64
C ARG A 40 -2.84 2.86 -21.17
N GLN A 41 -3.37 4.05 -20.89
CA GLN A 41 -2.57 5.16 -20.39
C GLN A 41 -1.95 4.84 -19.03
N VAL A 42 -2.72 4.32 -18.08
CA VAL A 42 -2.20 3.90 -16.76
C VAL A 42 -1.14 2.80 -16.90
N THR A 43 -1.33 1.85 -17.83
CA THR A 43 -0.33 0.81 -18.10
C THR A 43 0.97 1.40 -18.66
N ALA A 44 0.88 2.38 -19.55
CA ALA A 44 2.05 3.06 -20.08
C ALA A 44 2.77 3.88 -18.99
N LEU A 45 2.03 4.60 -18.15
CA LEU A 45 2.58 5.35 -17.01
C LEU A 45 3.24 4.44 -15.99
N ALA A 46 2.69 3.23 -15.76
CA ALA A 46 3.30 2.23 -14.89
C ALA A 46 4.68 1.78 -15.39
N GLN A 47 4.94 1.84 -16.68
CA GLN A 47 6.22 1.47 -17.29
C GLN A 47 7.18 2.67 -17.43
N ALA A 48 6.64 3.89 -17.41
CA ALA A 48 7.42 5.11 -17.52
C ALA A 48 8.26 5.36 -16.25
N ASP A 49 9.46 5.92 -16.45
CA ASP A 49 10.33 6.30 -15.32
C ASP A 49 10.07 7.75 -14.90
N LEU A 50 8.86 8.01 -14.38
CA LEU A 50 8.43 9.32 -13.95
C LEU A 50 8.76 9.57 -12.47
N PRO A 51 9.04 10.82 -12.08
CA PRO A 51 8.99 11.27 -10.70
C PRO A 51 7.63 10.97 -10.07
N LEU A 52 7.59 10.77 -8.76
CA LEU A 52 6.35 10.41 -8.06
C LEU A 52 5.23 11.43 -8.28
N ASP A 53 5.56 12.73 -8.20
CA ASP A 53 4.60 13.81 -8.34
C ASP A 53 4.07 13.92 -9.79
N GLU A 54 4.95 13.73 -10.77
CA GLU A 54 4.55 13.66 -12.19
C GLU A 54 3.69 12.44 -12.46
N LEU A 55 4.04 11.27 -11.90
CA LEU A 55 3.21 10.07 -12.02
C LEU A 55 1.81 10.29 -11.47
N GLY A 56 1.69 10.90 -10.29
CA GLY A 56 0.40 11.21 -9.68
C GLY A 56 -0.44 12.16 -10.54
N ALA A 57 0.18 13.21 -11.07
CA ALA A 57 -0.50 14.18 -11.93
C ALA A 57 -0.99 13.55 -13.24
N GLU A 58 -0.14 12.80 -13.93
CA GLU A 58 -0.49 12.12 -15.18
C GLU A 58 -1.56 11.04 -14.98
N LEU A 59 -1.51 10.29 -13.86
CA LEU A 59 -2.55 9.35 -13.47
C LEU A 59 -3.89 10.04 -13.27
N SER A 60 -3.92 11.17 -12.58
CA SER A 60 -5.14 11.95 -12.37
C SER A 60 -5.74 12.42 -13.71
N VAL A 61 -4.92 12.89 -14.64
CA VAL A 61 -5.37 13.26 -15.99
C VAL A 61 -5.93 12.07 -16.75
N ALA A 62 -5.23 10.92 -16.74
CA ALA A 62 -5.67 9.71 -17.41
C ALA A 62 -7.03 9.19 -16.87
N LEU A 63 -7.26 9.34 -15.56
CA LEU A 63 -8.49 8.92 -14.89
C LEU A 63 -9.64 9.91 -15.04
N GLY A 64 -9.36 11.19 -15.15
CA GLY A 64 -10.36 12.25 -15.18
C GLY A 64 -11.43 12.10 -16.25
N GLY A 65 -11.07 11.47 -17.39
CA GLY A 65 -12.03 11.17 -18.48
C GLY A 65 -13.01 10.03 -18.18
N VAL A 66 -12.75 9.19 -17.19
CA VAL A 66 -13.57 8.01 -16.84
C VAL A 66 -14.17 8.15 -15.45
N VAL A 67 -13.38 8.64 -14.51
CA VAL A 67 -13.77 8.89 -13.13
C VAL A 67 -13.48 10.37 -12.81
N PRO A 68 -14.32 11.31 -13.23
CA PRO A 68 -14.13 12.73 -12.97
C PRO A 68 -13.98 13.00 -11.47
N HIS A 69 -13.00 13.80 -11.09
CA HIS A 69 -12.67 14.14 -9.72
C HIS A 69 -11.95 15.49 -9.67
N GLU A 70 -12.00 16.19 -8.57
CA GLU A 70 -11.33 17.46 -8.35
C GLU A 70 -10.03 17.29 -7.54
N GLY A 71 -9.93 16.23 -6.75
CA GLY A 71 -8.75 15.93 -5.95
C GLY A 71 -8.36 14.45 -6.00
N TYR A 72 -7.07 14.16 -5.82
CA TYR A 72 -6.57 12.80 -5.72
C TYR A 72 -5.49 12.68 -4.65
N CYS A 73 -5.33 11.47 -4.14
CA CYS A 73 -4.19 11.05 -3.32
C CYS A 73 -3.78 9.63 -3.70
N LEU A 74 -2.52 9.44 -4.13
CA LEU A 74 -1.92 8.14 -4.38
C LEU A 74 -0.95 7.83 -3.25
N ILE A 75 -1.14 6.68 -2.62
CA ILE A 75 -0.43 6.26 -1.42
C ILE A 75 0.27 4.93 -1.71
N GLY A 76 1.53 4.79 -1.31
CA GLY A 76 2.24 3.51 -1.24
C GLY A 76 2.25 2.96 0.18
N PHE A 77 2.23 1.63 0.31
CA PHE A 77 2.34 0.93 1.59
C PHE A 77 3.53 -0.03 1.62
N ASP A 78 4.14 -0.17 2.77
CA ASP A 78 5.09 -1.24 3.06
C ASP A 78 4.34 -2.58 3.10
N PRO A 79 4.71 -3.57 2.28
CA PRO A 79 3.96 -4.82 2.16
C PRO A 79 4.03 -5.70 3.42
N ILE A 80 4.92 -5.41 4.36
CA ILE A 80 5.09 -6.16 5.61
C ILE A 80 4.34 -5.48 6.76
N SER A 81 4.62 -4.20 6.99
CA SER A 81 4.02 -3.45 8.10
C SER A 81 2.66 -2.81 7.77
N GLY A 82 2.32 -2.64 6.49
CA GLY A 82 1.13 -1.91 6.06
C GLY A 82 1.19 -0.40 6.31
N LEU A 83 2.33 0.12 6.75
CA LEU A 83 2.51 1.54 6.98
C LEU A 83 2.81 2.27 5.66
N ARG A 84 2.48 3.56 5.60
CA ARG A 84 2.71 4.36 4.38
C ARG A 84 4.19 4.50 4.08
N THR A 85 4.55 4.38 2.81
CA THR A 85 5.92 4.55 2.32
C THR A 85 6.10 5.86 1.57
N PHE A 86 5.10 6.27 0.82
CA PHE A 86 5.08 7.54 0.09
C PHE A 86 3.64 8.02 -0.11
N GLN A 87 3.51 9.29 -0.48
CA GLN A 87 2.25 9.90 -0.90
C GLN A 87 2.53 10.94 -1.98
N THR A 88 1.67 11.01 -3.00
CA THR A 88 1.55 12.15 -3.90
C THR A 88 0.08 12.49 -4.05
N ASP A 89 -0.23 13.78 -4.06
CA ASP A 89 -1.59 14.26 -4.01
C ASP A 89 -1.73 15.65 -4.63
N ARG A 90 -2.95 16.00 -4.94
CA ARG A 90 -3.32 17.33 -5.41
C ARG A 90 -4.76 17.60 -5.03
N ASN A 91 -5.04 18.83 -4.54
CA ASN A 91 -6.34 19.24 -4.07
C ASN A 91 -6.99 18.16 -3.18
N THR A 92 -6.34 17.86 -2.08
CA THR A 92 -6.73 16.80 -1.15
C THR A 92 -6.96 17.33 0.27
N LEU A 93 -7.12 16.44 1.22
CA LEU A 93 -7.39 16.74 2.62
C LEU A 93 -6.14 17.32 3.30
N VAL A 94 -6.09 18.65 3.38
CA VAL A 94 -4.95 19.42 3.87
C VAL A 94 -5.16 19.79 5.30
N GLY A 95 -4.85 19.41 6.32
CA GLY A 95 -5.02 20.02 7.64
C GLY A 95 -5.30 19.09 8.80
N SER A 96 -5.49 17.80 8.54
CA SER A 96 -5.73 16.84 9.62
C SER A 96 -5.06 15.49 9.40
N PRO A 97 -3.71 15.42 9.20
CA PRO A 97 -3.03 14.14 9.02
C PRO A 97 -3.25 13.20 10.19
N ALA A 98 -3.16 13.70 11.41
CA ALA A 98 -3.41 12.93 12.63
C ALA A 98 -4.86 12.40 12.66
N ARG A 99 -5.84 13.23 12.29
CA ARG A 99 -7.25 12.82 12.26
C ARG A 99 -7.51 11.73 11.21
N LEU A 100 -6.89 11.85 10.03
CA LEU A 100 -6.97 10.82 8.97
C LEU A 100 -6.31 9.50 9.41
N VAL A 101 -5.14 9.57 10.04
CA VAL A 101 -4.46 8.39 10.56
C VAL A 101 -5.29 7.71 11.64
N ARG A 102 -5.84 8.48 12.56
CA ARG A 102 -6.72 7.95 13.62
C ARG A 102 -7.95 7.26 13.03
N ASN A 103 -8.61 7.90 12.06
CA ASN A 103 -9.76 7.32 11.37
C ASN A 103 -9.41 6.01 10.66
N GLU A 104 -8.29 5.96 9.95
CA GLU A 104 -7.87 4.76 9.22
C GLU A 104 -7.40 3.62 10.14
N THR A 105 -6.77 3.96 11.30
CA THR A 105 -6.08 2.98 12.14
C THR A 105 -6.91 2.56 13.37
N LEU A 106 -7.58 3.52 14.03
CA LEU A 106 -8.20 3.31 15.33
C LEU A 106 -9.72 3.27 15.28
N GLU A 107 -10.33 3.96 14.34
CA GLU A 107 -11.78 4.07 14.25
C GLU A 107 -12.37 2.98 13.35
N HIS A 108 -13.59 2.58 13.64
CA HIS A 108 -14.38 1.72 12.77
C HIS A 108 -15.17 2.59 11.79
N ASP A 109 -14.55 2.87 10.64
CA ASP A 109 -15.19 3.63 9.56
C ASP A 109 -15.34 2.78 8.29
N LEU A 110 -16.16 3.24 7.35
CA LEU A 110 -16.42 2.57 6.09
C LEU A 110 -15.18 2.62 5.18
N HIS A 111 -14.96 1.53 4.45
CA HIS A 111 -13.96 1.47 3.37
C HIS A 111 -12.52 1.79 3.79
N ARG A 112 -12.09 1.35 4.98
CA ARG A 112 -10.65 1.40 5.33
C ARG A 112 -9.86 0.57 4.31
N PHE A 113 -8.65 0.99 3.98
CA PHE A 113 -7.86 0.31 2.95
C PHE A 113 -7.55 -1.15 3.29
N THR A 114 -7.33 -1.44 4.56
CA THR A 114 -7.11 -2.80 5.05
C THR A 114 -8.35 -3.69 4.87
N ASP A 115 -9.55 -3.12 4.98
CA ASP A 115 -10.81 -3.84 4.80
C ASP A 115 -11.09 -4.03 3.30
N LEU A 116 -10.94 -2.98 2.49
CA LEU A 116 -11.05 -3.06 1.03
C LEU A 116 -10.07 -4.06 0.41
N ALA A 117 -8.86 -4.18 0.97
CA ALA A 117 -7.89 -5.16 0.51
C ALA A 117 -8.33 -6.61 0.72
N ARG A 118 -9.23 -6.88 1.66
CA ARG A 118 -9.77 -8.22 1.96
C ARG A 118 -11.10 -8.51 1.29
N GLN A 119 -11.81 -7.48 0.82
CA GLN A 119 -13.12 -7.63 0.16
C GLN A 119 -12.97 -8.13 -1.28
N PRO A 120 -13.99 -8.76 -1.85
CA PRO A 120 -14.00 -9.13 -3.28
C PRO A 120 -13.76 -7.93 -4.19
N SER A 121 -14.44 -6.81 -3.94
CA SER A 121 -14.22 -5.54 -4.63
C SER A 121 -13.25 -4.67 -3.84
N PRO A 122 -12.15 -4.19 -4.47
CA PRO A 122 -11.17 -3.34 -3.80
C PRO A 122 -11.59 -1.87 -3.75
N VAL A 123 -12.80 -1.52 -4.18
CA VAL A 123 -13.29 -0.15 -4.28
C VAL A 123 -14.45 0.10 -3.32
N GLY A 124 -14.46 1.29 -2.72
CA GLY A 124 -15.54 1.81 -1.90
C GLY A 124 -15.81 3.27 -2.19
N THR A 125 -17.06 3.71 -2.04
CA THR A 125 -17.46 5.11 -2.26
C THR A 125 -18.18 5.66 -1.04
N LEU A 126 -18.00 6.94 -0.75
CA LEU A 126 -18.71 7.68 0.29
C LEU A 126 -19.44 8.89 -0.31
N GLY A 127 -20.55 9.26 0.31
CA GLY A 127 -21.36 10.40 -0.06
C GLY A 127 -22.42 10.08 -1.11
N GLY A 128 -22.66 8.79 -1.41
CA GLY A 128 -23.73 8.32 -2.29
C GLY A 128 -25.06 8.05 -1.60
N GLY A 129 -25.12 8.14 -0.26
CA GLY A 129 -26.31 7.80 0.53
C GLY A 129 -26.42 6.30 0.82
N ALA A 130 -25.31 5.56 0.77
CA ALA A 130 -25.29 4.15 1.12
C ALA A 130 -25.53 3.91 2.62
N LEU A 131 -25.99 2.70 2.95
CA LEU A 131 -26.25 2.32 4.33
C LEU A 131 -25.01 2.48 5.22
N GLY A 132 -25.15 3.20 6.32
CA GLY A 132 -24.10 3.43 7.31
C GLY A 132 -23.25 4.67 7.06
N GLU A 133 -23.40 5.36 5.93
CA GLU A 133 -22.70 6.62 5.66
C GLU A 133 -23.03 7.74 6.66
N ASP A 134 -24.23 7.70 7.24
CA ASP A 134 -24.66 8.62 8.30
C ASP A 134 -23.80 8.55 9.57
N ARG A 135 -23.06 7.46 9.75
CA ARG A 135 -22.16 7.22 10.88
C ARG A 135 -20.68 7.35 10.55
N SER A 136 -20.32 7.72 9.32
CA SER A 136 -18.93 7.85 8.90
C SER A 136 -18.30 9.15 9.42
N PRO A 137 -17.40 9.11 10.43
CA PRO A 137 -16.68 10.31 10.85
C PRO A 137 -15.87 10.93 9.72
N ARG A 138 -15.32 10.10 8.82
CA ARG A 138 -14.56 10.60 7.67
C ARG A 138 -15.43 11.45 6.74
N LEU A 139 -16.66 11.02 6.47
CA LEU A 139 -17.57 11.79 5.63
C LEU A 139 -17.97 13.12 6.28
N HIS A 140 -18.37 13.09 7.56
CA HIS A 140 -19.01 14.23 8.21
C HIS A 140 -18.03 15.18 8.89
N GLU A 141 -16.92 14.69 9.40
CA GLU A 141 -15.96 15.49 10.17
C GLU A 141 -14.73 15.87 9.34
N ILE A 142 -14.28 14.98 8.41
CA ILE A 142 -13.03 15.21 7.68
C ILE A 142 -13.28 15.78 6.30
N LEU A 143 -14.09 15.10 5.48
CA LEU A 143 -14.34 15.52 4.10
C LEU A 143 -15.12 16.84 4.04
N VAL A 144 -16.19 16.92 4.82
CA VAL A 144 -17.11 18.08 4.79
C VAL A 144 -16.44 19.35 5.27
N GLU A 145 -15.60 19.29 6.29
CA GLU A 145 -14.84 20.46 6.78
C GLU A 145 -13.89 21.04 5.74
N GLN A 146 -13.39 20.19 4.85
CA GLN A 146 -12.42 20.58 3.81
C GLN A 146 -13.04 20.81 2.43
N GLY A 147 -14.38 20.94 2.37
CA GLY A 147 -15.07 21.29 1.13
C GLY A 147 -15.41 20.11 0.22
N PHE A 148 -15.06 18.89 0.60
CA PHE A 148 -15.41 17.69 -0.14
C PHE A 148 -16.71 17.06 0.39
N SER A 149 -17.37 16.31 -0.47
CA SER A 149 -18.60 15.60 -0.08
C SER A 149 -18.71 14.22 -0.68
N ARG A 150 -17.77 13.83 -1.52
CA ARG A 150 -17.73 12.51 -2.18
C ARG A 150 -16.30 11.99 -2.20
N GLU A 151 -16.15 10.72 -1.91
CA GLU A 151 -14.88 10.02 -1.95
C GLU A 151 -15.02 8.69 -2.68
N LEU A 152 -14.04 8.35 -3.51
CA LEU A 152 -13.84 6.99 -4.03
C LEU A 152 -12.48 6.52 -3.53
N ARG A 153 -12.46 5.36 -2.90
CA ARG A 153 -11.25 4.67 -2.43
C ARG A 153 -11.02 3.40 -3.20
N LEU A 154 -9.80 3.20 -3.66
CA LEU A 154 -9.37 2.00 -4.35
C LEU A 154 -8.14 1.42 -3.66
N ALA A 155 -8.26 0.21 -3.10
CA ALA A 155 -7.12 -0.52 -2.56
C ALA A 155 -6.33 -1.17 -3.71
N LEU A 156 -5.05 -0.87 -3.79
CA LEU A 156 -4.11 -1.41 -4.77
C LEU A 156 -3.44 -2.64 -4.16
N ARG A 157 -3.95 -3.81 -4.55
CA ARG A 157 -3.54 -5.08 -3.96
C ARG A 157 -3.16 -6.12 -5.02
N ASP A 158 -2.30 -7.03 -4.63
CA ASP A 158 -2.06 -8.28 -5.33
C ASP A 158 -2.28 -9.42 -4.33
N ARG A 159 -3.25 -10.31 -4.64
CA ARG A 159 -3.76 -11.31 -3.70
C ARG A 159 -4.24 -10.65 -2.39
N ALA A 160 -3.57 -10.93 -1.28
CA ALA A 160 -3.88 -10.36 0.04
C ALA A 160 -2.94 -9.23 0.46
N THR A 161 -1.91 -8.92 -0.33
CA THR A 161 -0.93 -7.88 -0.01
C THR A 161 -1.42 -6.54 -0.51
N LEU A 162 -1.56 -5.57 0.40
CA LEU A 162 -1.87 -4.18 0.09
C LEU A 162 -0.58 -3.44 -0.27
N TRP A 163 -0.50 -2.93 -1.50
CA TRP A 163 0.67 -2.23 -2.04
C TRP A 163 0.52 -0.72 -2.00
N GLY A 164 -0.72 -0.26 -2.06
CA GLY A 164 -1.04 1.15 -2.07
C GLY A 164 -2.53 1.40 -2.09
N ALA A 165 -2.89 2.65 -2.25
CA ALA A 165 -4.27 3.10 -2.40
C ALA A 165 -4.35 4.32 -3.30
N LEU A 166 -5.49 4.45 -3.97
CA LEU A 166 -5.89 5.67 -4.67
C LEU A 166 -7.16 6.21 -4.01
N VAL A 167 -7.14 7.49 -3.70
CA VAL A 167 -8.32 8.26 -3.26
C VAL A 167 -8.64 9.27 -4.33
N LEU A 168 -9.90 9.35 -4.73
CA LEU A 168 -10.44 10.39 -5.60
C LEU A 168 -11.52 11.15 -4.84
N LEU A 169 -11.46 12.49 -4.93
CA LEU A 169 -12.33 13.39 -4.16
C LEU A 169 -13.18 14.24 -5.08
N ARG A 170 -14.42 14.50 -4.66
CA ARG A 170 -15.31 15.46 -5.31
C ARG A 170 -15.77 16.52 -4.31
N GLU A 171 -15.75 17.76 -4.78
CA GLU A 171 -16.21 18.91 -4.02
C GLU A 171 -17.74 18.90 -3.80
N ARG A 172 -18.21 19.74 -2.91
CA ARG A 172 -19.64 19.92 -2.64
C ARG A 172 -20.38 20.31 -3.93
N GLY A 173 -21.58 19.76 -4.10
CA GLY A 173 -22.41 20.00 -5.29
C GLY A 173 -22.12 19.08 -6.47
N ARG A 174 -21.06 18.30 -6.43
CA ARG A 174 -20.79 17.27 -7.44
C ARG A 174 -21.65 16.02 -7.22
N PRO A 175 -22.05 15.31 -8.29
CA PRO A 175 -22.80 14.05 -8.16
C PRO A 175 -21.97 12.97 -7.46
N PRO A 176 -22.60 11.99 -6.81
CA PRO A 176 -21.90 10.82 -6.28
C PRO A 176 -21.13 10.06 -7.36
N PHE A 177 -20.11 9.29 -6.94
CA PHE A 177 -19.46 8.32 -7.83
C PHE A 177 -20.46 7.21 -8.19
N THR A 178 -20.55 6.85 -9.47
CA THR A 178 -21.47 5.82 -9.94
C THR A 178 -20.87 4.42 -9.85
N ALA A 179 -21.72 3.40 -9.95
CA ALA A 179 -21.27 2.01 -9.98
C ALA A 179 -20.35 1.73 -11.19
N GLU A 180 -20.64 2.33 -12.35
CA GLU A 180 -19.82 2.20 -13.56
C GLU A 180 -18.42 2.80 -13.34
N GLN A 181 -18.35 3.94 -12.65
CA GLN A 181 -17.08 4.57 -12.29
C GLN A 181 -16.27 3.73 -11.30
N ALA A 182 -16.93 3.09 -10.34
CA ALA A 182 -16.30 2.15 -9.42
C ALA A 182 -15.76 0.91 -10.16
N VAL A 183 -16.50 0.38 -11.13
CA VAL A 183 -16.05 -0.72 -12.00
C VAL A 183 -14.84 -0.28 -12.84
N ALA A 184 -14.88 0.91 -13.43
CA ALA A 184 -13.77 1.47 -14.20
C ALA A 184 -12.51 1.67 -13.33
N ALA A 185 -12.66 2.17 -12.11
CA ALA A 185 -11.58 2.28 -11.14
C ALA A 185 -10.98 0.90 -10.79
N THR A 186 -11.83 -0.11 -10.61
CA THR A 186 -11.37 -1.49 -10.34
C THR A 186 -10.55 -2.04 -11.50
N ALA A 187 -10.93 -1.76 -12.74
CA ALA A 187 -10.23 -2.27 -13.93
C ALA A 187 -8.81 -1.71 -14.09
N ILE A 188 -8.52 -0.54 -13.54
CA ILE A 188 -7.17 0.06 -13.55
C ILE A 188 -6.31 -0.35 -12.34
N ALA A 189 -6.87 -1.01 -11.34
CA ALA A 189 -6.13 -1.39 -10.14
C ALA A 189 -4.88 -2.24 -10.44
N PRO A 190 -4.89 -3.26 -11.32
CA PRO A 190 -3.70 -4.07 -11.58
C PRO A 190 -2.51 -3.28 -12.12
N PRO A 191 -2.62 -2.50 -13.22
CA PRO A 191 -1.49 -1.71 -13.71
C PRO A 191 -1.04 -0.64 -12.73
N LEU A 192 -1.97 -0.03 -11.96
CA LEU A 192 -1.63 0.95 -10.94
C LEU A 192 -0.90 0.32 -9.75
N THR A 193 -1.30 -0.89 -9.33
CA THR A 193 -0.57 -1.67 -8.32
C THR A 193 0.88 -1.92 -8.75
N GLN A 194 1.08 -2.28 -10.01
CA GLN A 194 2.42 -2.47 -10.56
C GLN A 194 3.24 -1.16 -10.54
N ALA A 195 2.62 -0.03 -10.91
CA ALA A 195 3.27 1.29 -10.85
C ALA A 195 3.73 1.63 -9.43
N VAL A 196 2.84 1.48 -8.45
CA VAL A 196 3.15 1.75 -7.03
C VAL A 196 4.30 0.88 -6.53
N ARG A 197 4.30 -0.41 -6.86
CA ARG A 197 5.42 -1.32 -6.51
C ARG A 197 6.75 -0.85 -7.11
N GLN A 198 6.75 -0.43 -8.37
CA GLN A 198 7.97 0.06 -9.03
C GLN A 198 8.47 1.35 -8.43
N VAL A 199 7.59 2.30 -8.13
CA VAL A 199 7.97 3.57 -7.48
C VAL A 199 8.63 3.32 -6.13
N SER A 200 8.14 2.37 -5.35
CA SER A 200 8.68 2.03 -4.03
C SER A 200 10.15 1.59 -4.07
N VAL A 201 10.60 1.00 -5.18
CA VAL A 201 11.96 0.45 -5.31
C VAL A 201 12.87 1.20 -6.29
N ARG A 202 12.39 2.24 -6.98
CA ARG A 202 13.20 2.97 -7.96
C ARG A 202 14.37 3.69 -7.32
N LEU A 203 15.56 3.44 -7.86
CA LEU A 203 16.78 4.14 -7.49
C LEU A 203 16.81 5.52 -8.12
N ARG A 204 17.02 6.55 -7.34
CA ARG A 204 17.30 7.90 -7.83
C ARG A 204 18.53 8.47 -7.11
N GLY A 205 19.62 8.58 -7.84
CA GLY A 205 20.86 9.22 -7.37
C GLY A 205 21.70 8.42 -6.38
N GLN A 206 22.84 8.98 -6.00
CA GLN A 206 23.63 8.50 -4.87
C GLN A 206 23.07 9.08 -3.57
N PRO A 207 22.70 8.26 -2.60
CA PRO A 207 22.21 8.77 -1.34
C PRO A 207 23.29 9.58 -0.62
N PRO A 208 22.95 10.71 0.02
CA PRO A 208 23.89 11.49 0.81
C PRO A 208 24.47 10.67 1.97
N PRO A 209 25.53 11.13 2.65
CA PRO A 209 26.04 10.45 3.84
C PRO A 209 24.95 10.19 4.87
N PRO A 210 24.98 9.06 5.59
CA PRO A 210 23.94 8.76 6.58
C PRO A 210 23.99 9.76 7.72
N LEU A 211 22.80 10.28 8.11
CA LEU A 211 22.65 11.02 9.36
C LEU A 211 22.52 10.02 10.53
N PRO A 212 22.89 10.42 11.75
CA PRO A 212 22.64 9.62 12.94
C PRO A 212 21.13 9.35 13.13
N PRO A 213 20.77 8.36 13.94
CA PRO A 213 19.38 8.12 14.32
C PRO A 213 18.76 9.37 14.94
N GLY A 214 17.51 9.64 14.58
CA GLY A 214 16.68 10.70 15.13
C GLY A 214 15.55 10.12 15.98
N VAL A 215 15.05 10.90 16.92
CA VAL A 215 13.93 10.52 17.81
C VAL A 215 12.89 11.61 17.79
N VAL A 216 11.62 11.18 17.76
CA VAL A 216 10.44 12.03 17.95
C VAL A 216 9.63 11.47 19.11
N ILE A 217 9.19 12.34 19.99
CA ILE A 217 8.19 12.00 21.00
C ILE A 217 6.84 12.52 20.52
N VAL A 218 5.90 11.62 20.34
CA VAL A 218 4.52 11.91 19.93
C VAL A 218 3.62 11.81 21.16
N GLY A 219 3.00 12.92 21.53
CA GLY A 219 2.10 13.05 22.65
C GLY A 219 0.68 12.52 22.37
N PRO A 220 -0.24 12.61 23.37
CA PRO A 220 -1.59 12.05 23.30
C PRO A 220 -2.44 12.64 22.17
N ASP A 221 -2.19 13.89 21.82
CA ASP A 221 -2.92 14.62 20.76
C ASP A 221 -2.34 14.40 19.35
N ASP A 222 -1.48 13.40 19.19
CA ASP A 222 -0.77 13.13 17.93
C ASP A 222 0.13 14.32 17.48
N THR A 223 0.54 15.15 18.42
CA THR A 223 1.48 16.26 18.20
C THR A 223 2.90 15.88 18.61
N ALA A 224 3.89 16.52 18.00
CA ALA A 224 5.27 16.35 18.42
C ALA A 224 5.55 17.15 19.70
N GLU A 225 5.87 16.48 20.79
CA GLU A 225 6.33 17.14 22.02
C GLU A 225 7.84 17.39 21.99
N ALA A 226 8.58 16.51 21.34
CA ALA A 226 10.01 16.70 21.11
C ALA A 226 10.44 16.10 19.78
N ILE A 227 11.30 16.83 19.06
CA ILE A 227 11.92 16.38 17.82
C ILE A 227 13.42 16.62 17.93
N SER A 228 14.24 15.59 17.84
CA SER A 228 15.68 15.74 17.79
C SER A 228 16.13 16.42 16.50
N THR A 229 17.25 17.13 16.52
CA THR A 229 17.82 17.77 15.35
C THR A 229 18.03 16.79 14.18
N GLN A 230 18.41 15.55 14.51
CA GLN A 230 18.59 14.48 13.54
C GLN A 230 17.27 14.06 12.88
N ALA A 231 16.18 13.91 13.68
CA ALA A 231 14.87 13.60 13.14
C ALA A 231 14.35 14.71 12.21
N ALA A 232 14.50 15.97 12.60
CA ALA A 232 14.15 17.11 11.75
C ALA A 232 14.93 17.11 10.42
N ALA A 233 16.22 16.78 10.47
CA ALA A 233 17.05 16.64 9.28
C ALA A 233 16.60 15.49 8.37
N TRP A 234 16.17 14.35 8.92
CA TRP A 234 15.57 13.27 8.15
C TRP A 234 14.23 13.68 7.51
N PHE A 235 13.40 14.43 8.21
CA PHE A 235 12.09 14.84 7.70
C PHE A 235 12.20 15.79 6.50
N SER A 236 13.27 16.57 6.40
CA SER A 236 13.51 17.42 5.23
C SER A 236 13.71 16.64 3.93
N ASP A 237 14.06 15.35 4.01
CA ASP A 237 14.23 14.45 2.87
C ASP A 237 12.95 13.61 2.57
N PHE A 238 11.85 13.81 3.30
CA PHE A 238 10.58 13.16 3.03
C PHE A 238 9.78 13.88 1.95
N ALA A 239 8.93 13.14 1.23
CA ALA A 239 8.20 13.68 0.08
C ALA A 239 7.15 14.76 0.43
N ALA A 240 6.68 14.85 1.67
CA ALA A 240 5.66 15.78 2.12
C ALA A 240 6.19 16.65 3.29
N ALA A 241 6.98 17.68 2.97
CA ALA A 241 7.66 18.51 3.96
C ALA A 241 6.80 19.59 4.64
N GLU A 242 5.51 19.68 4.34
CA GLU A 242 4.65 20.81 4.79
C GLU A 242 3.90 20.56 6.10
N GLN A 243 4.05 19.41 6.73
CA GLN A 243 3.36 19.06 7.97
C GLN A 243 4.36 18.98 9.13
N PRO A 244 3.95 19.34 10.37
CA PRO A 244 4.83 19.24 11.53
C PRO A 244 5.34 17.82 11.79
N LEU A 245 4.53 16.79 11.45
CA LEU A 245 4.94 15.38 11.49
C LEU A 245 4.54 14.66 10.19
N PRO A 246 5.47 13.90 9.58
CA PRO A 246 5.15 13.05 8.45
C PRO A 246 4.06 12.00 8.79
N TYR A 247 3.19 11.69 7.85
CA TYR A 247 2.13 10.68 8.02
C TYR A 247 2.65 9.35 8.55
N VAL A 248 3.79 8.88 8.08
CA VAL A 248 4.38 7.61 8.52
C VAL A 248 4.75 7.62 10.01
N VAL A 249 5.17 8.76 10.55
CA VAL A 249 5.48 8.92 11.99
C VAL A 249 4.19 8.79 12.81
N LEU A 250 3.14 9.50 12.40
CA LEU A 250 1.82 9.43 13.05
C LEU A 250 1.23 8.01 12.96
N GLN A 251 1.36 7.35 11.82
CA GLN A 251 0.90 5.99 11.64
C GLN A 251 1.67 4.99 12.51
N ALA A 252 2.99 5.13 12.59
CA ALA A 252 3.82 4.29 13.45
C ALA A 252 3.45 4.50 14.93
N ALA A 253 3.22 5.74 15.36
CA ALA A 253 2.77 6.04 16.72
C ALA A 253 1.39 5.45 17.01
N ALA A 254 0.41 5.61 16.10
CA ALA A 254 -0.92 5.04 16.25
C ALA A 254 -0.90 3.50 16.31
N ALA A 255 -0.11 2.85 15.45
CA ALA A 255 0.06 1.40 15.49
C ALA A 255 0.69 0.92 16.79
N ALA A 256 1.68 1.64 17.33
CA ALA A 256 2.32 1.31 18.60
C ALA A 256 1.34 1.41 19.79
N ARG A 257 0.45 2.40 19.82
CA ARG A 257 -0.57 2.55 20.89
C ARG A 257 -1.59 1.41 20.91
N THR A 258 -1.89 0.83 19.74
CA THR A 258 -2.88 -0.26 19.65
C THR A 258 -2.30 -1.63 19.94
N GLY A 259 -0.98 -1.75 20.08
CA GLY A 259 -0.32 -3.05 20.18
C GLY A 259 -0.47 -3.91 18.92
N LEU A 260 -1.00 -3.36 17.83
CA LEU A 260 -1.09 -4.03 16.55
C LEU A 260 0.33 -4.20 16.00
N GLY A 261 0.85 -5.44 16.04
CA GLY A 261 2.14 -5.80 15.48
C GLY A 261 3.32 -5.59 16.44
N ALA A 262 3.27 -6.13 17.66
CA ALA A 262 4.47 -6.18 18.53
C ALA A 262 5.56 -7.02 17.86
N GLY A 263 6.68 -6.38 17.44
CA GLY A 263 7.83 -7.06 16.85
C GLY A 263 8.42 -6.38 15.61
N ALA A 264 9.22 -7.12 14.85
CA ALA A 264 9.88 -6.66 13.63
C ALA A 264 8.91 -6.20 12.52
N ASP A 265 7.63 -6.59 12.63
CA ASP A 265 6.58 -6.25 11.68
C ASP A 265 6.08 -4.80 11.81
N GLN A 266 6.41 -4.10 12.91
CA GLN A 266 6.06 -2.67 13.10
C GLN A 266 7.05 -1.68 12.47
N LEU A 267 8.10 -2.17 11.86
CA LEU A 267 9.07 -1.30 11.21
C LEU A 267 8.48 -0.74 9.90
N ALA A 268 8.20 0.55 9.84
CA ALA A 268 7.94 1.21 8.58
C ALA A 268 9.25 1.34 7.79
N ARG A 269 9.21 0.98 6.52
CA ARG A 269 10.34 1.13 5.58
C ARG A 269 9.95 2.15 4.55
N ILE A 270 10.62 3.28 4.57
CA ILE A 270 10.35 4.35 3.62
C ILE A 270 11.61 4.65 2.81
N ARG A 271 11.39 5.14 1.61
CA ARG A 271 12.48 5.63 0.78
C ARG A 271 12.40 7.15 0.69
N THR A 272 13.47 7.83 1.04
CA THR A 272 13.56 9.29 0.97
C THR A 272 13.70 9.77 -0.47
N ARG A 273 13.52 11.09 -0.70
CA ARG A 273 13.73 11.71 -2.01
C ARG A 273 15.17 11.49 -2.53
N SER A 274 16.14 11.49 -1.63
CA SER A 274 17.54 11.22 -1.97
C SER A 274 17.81 9.74 -2.28
N GLY A 275 16.82 8.86 -2.18
CA GLY A 275 16.93 7.45 -2.49
C GLY A 275 17.40 6.55 -1.33
N ARG A 276 17.54 7.11 -0.12
CA ARG A 276 17.93 6.36 1.08
C ARG A 276 16.76 5.57 1.68
N TRP A 277 17.01 4.35 2.11
CA TRP A 277 16.08 3.59 2.91
C TRP A 277 16.18 3.96 4.38
N LEU A 278 15.05 4.29 4.98
CA LEU A 278 14.91 4.52 6.41
C LEU A 278 14.00 3.47 7.03
N GLY A 279 14.34 3.09 8.26
CA GLY A 279 13.48 2.33 9.15
C GLY A 279 12.92 3.27 10.22
N LEU A 280 11.61 3.23 10.42
CA LEU A 280 10.93 3.91 11.52
C LEU A 280 10.38 2.85 12.47
N ALA A 281 10.86 2.87 13.70
CA ALA A 281 10.37 2.00 14.77
C ALA A 281 9.68 2.84 15.84
N ALA A 282 8.49 2.45 16.26
CA ALA A 282 7.73 3.12 17.30
C ALA A 282 7.67 2.26 18.57
N CYS A 283 7.85 2.88 19.72
CA CYS A 283 7.81 2.25 21.03
C CYS A 283 6.98 3.09 21.99
N PRO A 284 5.92 2.55 22.63
CA PRO A 284 5.24 3.25 23.70
C PRO A 284 6.21 3.54 24.85
N LEU A 285 6.21 4.76 25.36
CA LEU A 285 6.94 5.15 26.55
C LEU A 285 6.09 4.99 27.81
N ASP A 286 4.81 5.36 27.68
CA ASP A 286 3.78 5.22 28.69
C ASP A 286 2.39 5.08 28.03
N SER A 287 1.30 5.36 28.75
CA SER A 287 -0.08 5.29 28.21
C SER A 287 -0.33 6.28 27.07
N ASP A 288 0.38 7.40 27.05
CA ASP A 288 0.03 8.56 26.23
C ASP A 288 1.13 8.91 25.20
N HIS A 289 2.39 8.62 25.53
CA HIS A 289 3.54 9.00 24.73
C HIS A 289 4.14 7.83 23.94
N VAL A 290 4.56 8.12 22.72
CA VAL A 290 5.25 7.17 21.85
C VAL A 290 6.55 7.77 21.37
N ALA A 291 7.66 7.04 21.53
CA ALA A 291 8.91 7.36 20.87
C ALA A 291 8.94 6.73 19.47
N VAL A 292 9.21 7.55 18.46
CA VAL A 292 9.46 7.09 17.10
C VAL A 292 10.93 7.33 16.75
N VAL A 293 11.66 6.25 16.49
CA VAL A 293 13.06 6.28 16.08
C VAL A 293 13.13 6.22 14.57
N VAL A 294 13.84 7.17 13.96
CA VAL A 294 14.09 7.27 12.52
C VAL A 294 15.57 7.06 12.27
N GLN A 295 15.92 6.05 11.49
CA GLN A 295 17.32 5.70 11.22
C GLN A 295 17.48 5.04 9.85
N PRO A 296 18.71 4.98 9.29
CA PRO A 296 18.98 4.18 8.11
C PRO A 296 18.53 2.74 8.33
N ALA A 297 17.77 2.20 7.41
CA ALA A 297 17.34 0.81 7.50
C ALA A 297 18.51 -0.14 7.28
N THR A 298 18.62 -1.15 8.12
CA THR A 298 19.62 -2.22 7.94
C THR A 298 19.19 -3.17 6.83
N THR A 299 20.15 -3.90 6.27
CA THR A 299 19.87 -4.92 5.26
C THR A 299 18.84 -5.94 5.73
N ASP A 300 18.97 -6.44 6.97
CA ASP A 300 18.06 -7.43 7.54
C ASP A 300 16.63 -6.87 7.69
N GLN A 301 16.52 -5.59 8.00
CA GLN A 301 15.24 -4.90 8.06
C GLN A 301 14.59 -4.75 6.68
N LEU A 302 15.38 -4.61 5.61
CA LEU A 302 14.88 -4.43 4.24
C LEU A 302 14.53 -5.74 3.55
N LEU A 303 15.24 -6.83 3.83
CA LEU A 303 15.10 -8.11 3.12
C LEU A 303 13.66 -8.61 2.98
N PRO A 304 12.79 -8.60 4.01
CA PRO A 304 11.42 -9.06 3.87
C PRO A 304 10.61 -8.24 2.86
N ALA A 305 10.75 -6.91 2.90
CA ALA A 305 10.06 -6.02 2.00
C ALA A 305 10.61 -6.10 0.57
N LEU A 306 11.94 -6.18 0.41
CA LEU A 306 12.59 -6.41 -0.88
C LEU A 306 12.15 -7.72 -1.51
N ALA A 307 11.98 -8.76 -0.69
CA ALA A 307 11.43 -10.04 -1.14
C ALA A 307 10.06 -9.88 -1.77
N ALA A 308 9.18 -9.14 -1.11
CA ALA A 308 7.84 -8.89 -1.60
C ALA A 308 7.85 -7.98 -2.84
N TRP A 309 8.60 -6.86 -2.82
CA TRP A 309 8.65 -5.91 -3.94
C TRP A 309 9.19 -6.51 -5.23
N TYR A 310 10.27 -7.32 -5.13
CA TYR A 310 10.92 -7.93 -6.29
C TYR A 310 10.47 -9.38 -6.56
N GLU A 311 9.54 -9.90 -5.75
CA GLU A 311 9.07 -11.30 -5.86
C GLU A 311 10.23 -12.31 -5.78
N PHE A 312 11.16 -12.09 -4.86
CA PHE A 312 12.26 -13.03 -4.69
C PHE A 312 11.76 -14.35 -4.12
N THR A 313 12.25 -15.44 -4.67
CA THR A 313 12.00 -16.77 -4.09
C THR A 313 12.82 -16.95 -2.81
N PRO A 314 12.42 -17.84 -1.88
CA PRO A 314 13.21 -18.13 -0.67
C PRO A 314 14.68 -18.41 -0.98
N ARG A 315 14.95 -19.18 -2.04
CA ARG A 315 16.33 -19.50 -2.43
C ARG A 315 17.11 -18.30 -2.97
N GLN A 316 16.45 -17.39 -3.66
CA GLN A 316 17.05 -16.13 -4.09
C GLN A 316 17.37 -15.22 -2.91
N LEU A 317 16.52 -15.24 -1.87
CA LEU A 317 16.80 -14.50 -0.63
C LEU A 317 17.98 -15.07 0.14
N ASP A 318 18.12 -16.40 0.25
CA ASP A 318 19.27 -17.03 0.88
C ASP A 318 20.58 -16.60 0.19
N VAL A 319 20.59 -16.65 -1.15
CA VAL A 319 21.74 -16.20 -1.95
C VAL A 319 22.02 -14.71 -1.73
N LEU A 320 20.98 -13.88 -1.78
CA LEU A 320 21.10 -12.44 -1.59
C LEU A 320 21.61 -12.08 -0.20
N HIS A 321 21.06 -12.71 0.84
CA HIS A 321 21.47 -12.48 2.22
C HIS A 321 22.96 -12.77 2.44
N LEU A 322 23.45 -13.92 1.98
CA LEU A 322 24.87 -14.25 2.07
C LEU A 322 25.76 -13.33 1.23
N LEU A 323 25.25 -12.89 0.07
CA LEU A 323 25.92 -11.92 -0.77
C LEU A 323 26.14 -10.58 -0.06
N LEU A 324 25.08 -10.07 0.59
CA LEU A 324 25.11 -8.81 1.34
C LEU A 324 26.00 -8.89 2.59
N GLN A 325 26.21 -10.10 3.13
CA GLN A 325 27.22 -10.39 4.17
C GLN A 325 28.65 -10.44 3.64
N GLY A 326 28.85 -10.29 2.32
CA GLY A 326 30.18 -10.27 1.70
C GLY A 326 30.76 -11.64 1.35
N HIS A 327 29.92 -12.70 1.33
CA HIS A 327 30.40 -14.02 0.93
C HIS A 327 30.61 -14.12 -0.58
N SER A 328 31.71 -14.77 -0.97
CA SER A 328 31.98 -15.09 -2.37
C SER A 328 31.04 -16.18 -2.91
N ILE A 329 30.86 -16.25 -4.24
CA ILE A 329 30.03 -17.26 -4.91
C ILE A 329 30.39 -18.68 -4.44
N LYS A 330 31.68 -18.99 -4.27
CA LYS A 330 32.13 -20.30 -3.78
C LYS A 330 31.73 -20.56 -2.33
N GLN A 331 31.75 -19.54 -1.48
CA GLN A 331 31.32 -19.65 -0.08
C GLN A 331 29.80 -19.81 0.02
N ILE A 332 29.04 -19.06 -0.79
CA ILE A 332 27.58 -19.17 -0.90
C ILE A 332 27.20 -20.58 -1.36
N ALA A 333 27.85 -21.06 -2.42
CA ALA A 333 27.61 -22.40 -2.94
C ALA A 333 27.80 -23.49 -1.88
N ARG A 334 28.89 -23.43 -1.10
CA ARG A 334 29.15 -24.37 0.00
C ARG A 334 28.08 -24.27 1.10
N ARG A 335 27.73 -23.07 1.54
CA ARG A 335 26.76 -22.85 2.64
C ARG A 335 25.34 -23.31 2.28
N LEU A 336 24.98 -23.16 1.02
CA LEU A 336 23.65 -23.50 0.53
C LEU A 336 23.58 -24.88 -0.13
N GLU A 337 24.70 -25.63 -0.12
CA GLU A 337 24.80 -26.94 -0.78
C GLU A 337 24.41 -26.90 -2.26
N LEU A 338 24.89 -25.87 -2.97
CA LEU A 338 24.66 -25.64 -4.39
C LEU A 338 25.96 -25.73 -5.18
N SER A 339 25.84 -25.88 -6.51
CA SER A 339 26.97 -25.60 -7.40
C SER A 339 27.23 -24.10 -7.54
N PRO A 340 28.49 -23.66 -7.76
CA PRO A 340 28.76 -22.24 -8.08
C PRO A 340 27.94 -21.74 -9.26
N HIS A 341 27.72 -22.56 -10.27
CA HIS A 341 26.90 -22.24 -11.44
C HIS A 341 25.44 -21.95 -11.08
N THR A 342 24.85 -22.75 -10.17
CA THR A 342 23.49 -22.52 -9.67
C THR A 342 23.38 -21.18 -8.91
N VAL A 343 24.41 -20.82 -8.14
CA VAL A 343 24.45 -19.51 -7.45
C VAL A 343 24.53 -18.38 -8.48
N GLU A 344 25.33 -18.50 -9.52
CA GLU A 344 25.41 -17.52 -10.62
C GLU A 344 24.06 -17.34 -11.32
N ASP A 345 23.29 -18.40 -11.55
CA ASP A 345 21.97 -18.30 -12.17
C ASP A 345 20.94 -17.62 -11.26
N HIS A 346 21.02 -17.86 -9.95
CA HIS A 346 20.23 -17.06 -8.99
C HIS A 346 20.63 -15.59 -9.04
N LEU A 347 21.92 -15.26 -9.10
CA LEU A 347 22.41 -13.88 -9.21
C LEU A 347 21.96 -13.20 -10.51
N LYS A 348 22.04 -13.86 -11.66
CA LYS A 348 21.51 -13.34 -12.92
C LYS A 348 20.01 -13.01 -12.81
N THR A 349 19.26 -13.87 -12.12
CA THR A 349 17.82 -13.63 -11.90
C THR A 349 17.59 -12.44 -10.98
N LEU A 350 18.38 -12.30 -9.91
CA LEU A 350 18.34 -11.15 -9.02
C LEU A 350 18.65 -9.85 -9.79
N TYR A 351 19.71 -9.82 -10.61
CA TYR A 351 20.05 -8.66 -11.43
C TYR A 351 18.91 -8.27 -12.37
N ARG A 352 18.31 -9.25 -13.06
CA ARG A 352 17.16 -8.99 -13.93
C ARG A 352 15.98 -8.40 -13.18
N LYS A 353 15.65 -8.93 -12.00
CA LYS A 353 14.52 -8.47 -11.18
C LYS A 353 14.76 -7.06 -10.61
N THR A 354 15.98 -6.75 -10.22
CA THR A 354 16.37 -5.45 -9.66
C THR A 354 16.79 -4.43 -10.72
N ARG A 355 16.87 -4.84 -12.00
CA ARG A 355 17.37 -4.01 -13.11
C ARG A 355 18.80 -3.50 -12.88
N THR A 356 19.64 -4.32 -12.28
CA THR A 356 21.06 -4.07 -12.08
C THR A 356 21.89 -4.97 -12.99
N ASN A 357 23.16 -4.57 -13.27
CA ASN A 357 24.02 -5.29 -14.20
C ASN A 357 25.23 -5.92 -13.50
N SER A 358 25.43 -5.60 -12.23
CA SER A 358 26.60 -6.07 -11.48
C SER A 358 26.29 -6.29 -10.00
N HIS A 359 27.18 -7.04 -9.35
CA HIS A 359 27.17 -7.25 -7.90
C HIS A 359 27.21 -5.91 -7.13
N GLN A 360 28.03 -4.97 -7.57
CA GLN A 360 28.17 -3.67 -6.91
C GLN A 360 26.91 -2.83 -7.06
N GLU A 361 26.31 -2.82 -8.25
CA GLU A 361 25.04 -2.16 -8.49
C GLU A 361 23.90 -2.79 -7.64
N LEU A 362 23.85 -4.12 -7.56
CA LEU A 362 22.84 -4.81 -6.73
C LEU A 362 22.98 -4.41 -5.26
N ILE A 363 24.19 -4.42 -4.72
CA ILE A 363 24.44 -4.01 -3.33
C ILE A 363 24.06 -2.53 -3.12
N ALA A 364 24.43 -1.66 -4.06
CA ALA A 364 24.10 -0.24 -3.99
C ALA A 364 22.57 0.01 -4.08
N ALA A 365 21.88 -0.78 -4.89
CA ALA A 365 20.44 -0.70 -5.04
C ALA A 365 19.64 -1.08 -3.79
N LEU A 366 20.23 -1.94 -2.95
CA LEU A 366 19.58 -2.54 -1.77
C LEU A 366 20.08 -1.95 -0.44
N ARG A 367 20.99 -1.00 -0.48
CA ARG A 367 21.48 -0.23 0.68
C ARG A 367 20.98 1.22 0.63
#